data_2bc2d9558e830f11cd6743f4b24b5a34
#
_entry.id   2bc2d9558e830f11cd6743f4b24b5a34
#
_cell.length_a   1.000
_cell.length_b   1.000
_cell.length_c   1.000
_cell.angle_alpha   90.00
_cell.angle_beta   90.00
_cell.angle_gamma   90.00
#
_symmetry.space_group_name_H-M   'P 1'
#
loop_
_entity.id
_entity.type
_entity.pdbx_description
1 polymer ?
#
loop_
_entity_poly.entity_id
_entity_poly.type
_entity_poly.pdbx_seq_one_letter_code
_entity_poly.pdbx_strand_id
1 'polypeptide(L)'
;SLLFLLLVPIFSQFGKVEIIEISPETVTQLPQGKEADGIIGDFVLRNEIIECAIGGSAPDRKANMGAFWGANGMTPGCLYDLCLRGTENDQRTLFSPSRQQGEISYIRKTESGDGIEVVTTAAKSGGLFKRHIYTIKEGEYGIHILSLIRNEGKVKVSGPIDDRWTRFRESGRLGNIEWADSVDPADKAGYAYGWYRDKNGKLPPRSKTLHPGDQIEIKRFIAVGTSPVQALGRVAQKMGKTGIVEITLRDGSSTPISSATFKFSQNEQSILGYPDESGKISTQLPIGKWMVSILDHGRENQSFSIDVQESGIRKNCTMKQASKIDFSITNEIGEDMPCKIQLIGLGETSDPQLGPVDRAHGCNNQYHSETGTFSIALNPGSYRIIVTRGIEFDHFAKEITLSPQETLPFSTKLKRTVNTKGWVSTDFHNHSTPSGDNVCGTNDRIINLAAEHIEFAPTTEHNRVYDWQPHIDELKLTKEISTVPGIELTGSGAHLNAFPITPSPYLQDNGSPKWVKDPRINAINLRDHHGHKKSRWIHINHPDMVGNFNDR
;
A
#
# COMPACT_ATOMS: atom_id res chain seq x y z
N SER A 1 -23.67 3.53 48.82
CA SER A 1 -23.15 4.62 48.02
C SER A 1 -22.63 4.05 46.71
N LEU A 2 -23.45 4.10 45.64
CA LEU A 2 -23.05 3.75 44.26
C LEU A 2 -22.42 4.99 43.64
N LEU A 3 -21.14 4.92 43.33
CA LEU A 3 -20.43 5.92 42.55
C LEU A 3 -20.71 5.65 41.07
N PHE A 4 -21.60 6.42 40.46
CA PHE A 4 -21.75 6.49 39.01
C PHE A 4 -20.54 7.26 38.44
N LEU A 5 -19.58 6.52 37.87
CA LEU A 5 -18.60 7.14 36.96
C LEU A 5 -19.34 7.49 35.66
N LEU A 6 -19.63 8.77 35.48
CA LEU A 6 -19.97 9.35 34.19
C LEU A 6 -18.74 9.23 33.29
N LEU A 7 -18.74 8.23 32.40
CA LEU A 7 -17.92 8.25 31.19
C LEU A 7 -18.44 9.39 30.32
N VAL A 8 -17.87 10.58 30.48
CA VAL A 8 -17.98 11.65 29.50
C VAL A 8 -17.21 11.16 28.28
N PRO A 9 -17.84 10.97 27.12
CA PRO A 9 -17.09 10.71 25.89
C PRO A 9 -16.21 11.94 25.67
N ILE A 10 -14.90 11.75 25.71
CA ILE A 10 -13.95 12.72 25.20
C ILE A 10 -14.17 12.78 23.68
N PHE A 11 -15.19 13.51 23.25
CA PHE A 11 -15.20 14.10 21.92
C PHE A 11 -14.08 15.15 21.95
N SER A 12 -12.85 14.70 21.61
CA SER A 12 -11.79 15.63 21.30
C SER A 12 -12.32 16.55 20.21
N GLN A 13 -12.14 17.84 20.40
CA GLN A 13 -12.39 18.88 19.41
C GLN A 13 -11.55 18.62 18.15
N PHE A 14 -11.94 17.66 17.33
CA PHE A 14 -11.48 17.52 15.96
C PHE A 14 -12.37 18.41 15.09
N GLY A 15 -12.06 19.65 15.03
CA GLY A 15 -12.82 20.58 14.24
C GLY A 15 -11.97 21.78 13.89
N LYS A 16 -10.95 21.59 13.06
CA LYS A 16 -10.32 22.64 12.25
C LYS A 16 -9.27 22.00 11.35
N VAL A 17 -9.15 22.53 10.15
CA VAL A 17 -8.00 22.30 9.28
C VAL A 17 -6.73 22.66 10.05
N GLU A 18 -5.78 21.74 10.11
CA GLU A 18 -4.50 21.92 10.75
C GLU A 18 -3.38 21.81 9.71
N ILE A 19 -2.40 22.71 9.80
CA ILE A 19 -1.19 22.71 9.00
C ILE A 19 -0.01 22.81 9.94
N ILE A 20 0.82 21.76 9.98
CA ILE A 20 1.90 21.62 10.93
C ILE A 20 3.21 21.49 10.15
N GLU A 21 4.17 22.34 10.43
CA GLU A 21 5.55 22.16 10.01
C GLU A 21 6.22 21.20 10.98
N ILE A 22 6.85 20.15 10.46
CA ILE A 22 7.41 19.09 11.28
C ILE A 22 8.82 19.44 11.72
N SER A 23 8.98 19.53 13.02
CA SER A 23 10.24 19.70 13.73
C SER A 23 10.50 18.50 14.65
N PRO A 24 11.67 18.38 15.30
CA PRO A 24 11.92 17.34 16.30
C PRO A 24 10.85 17.28 17.41
N GLU A 25 10.24 18.41 17.76
CA GLU A 25 9.21 18.50 18.80
C GLU A 25 7.82 18.07 18.30
N THR A 26 7.59 18.08 16.99
CA THR A 26 6.29 17.79 16.38
C THR A 26 6.28 16.51 15.54
N VAL A 27 7.32 15.69 15.56
CA VAL A 27 7.44 14.45 14.74
C VAL A 27 6.30 13.47 14.96
N THR A 28 5.71 13.42 16.15
CA THR A 28 4.56 12.57 16.48
C THR A 28 3.27 13.00 15.78
N GLN A 29 3.28 14.14 15.10
CA GLN A 29 2.14 14.64 14.31
C GLN A 29 2.18 14.16 12.86
N LEU A 30 3.25 13.48 12.43
CA LEU A 30 3.30 12.84 11.10
C LEU A 30 2.28 11.72 11.01
N PRO A 31 1.67 11.50 9.83
CA PRO A 31 0.99 10.25 9.54
C PRO A 31 1.92 9.07 9.83
N GLN A 32 1.40 8.04 10.48
CA GLN A 32 2.16 6.85 10.85
C GLN A 32 1.80 5.70 9.91
N GLY A 33 2.55 4.62 9.98
CA GLY A 33 2.35 3.41 9.19
C GLY A 33 3.66 2.88 8.61
N LYS A 34 3.64 1.64 8.14
CA LYS A 34 4.84 0.96 7.63
C LYS A 34 5.35 1.54 6.31
N GLU A 35 4.47 2.13 5.51
CA GLU A 35 4.81 2.80 4.25
C GLU A 35 5.04 4.32 4.41
N ALA A 36 4.82 4.89 5.60
CA ALA A 36 4.91 6.33 5.84
C ALA A 36 6.30 6.90 5.50
N ASP A 37 6.29 8.03 4.81
CA ASP A 37 7.47 8.70 4.24
C ASP A 37 7.78 10.06 4.87
N GLY A 38 6.90 10.55 5.74
CA GLY A 38 7.03 11.84 6.39
C GLY A 38 8.31 11.96 7.21
N ILE A 39 9.00 13.09 7.11
CA ILE A 39 10.25 13.37 7.83
C ILE A 39 10.24 14.77 8.46
N ILE A 40 11.22 15.05 9.32
CA ILE A 40 11.48 16.39 9.84
C ILE A 40 11.72 17.36 8.67
N GLY A 41 11.04 18.50 8.70
CA GLY A 41 11.07 19.52 7.65
C GLY A 41 9.94 19.41 6.62
N ASP A 42 9.11 18.37 6.69
CA ASP A 42 7.88 18.27 5.90
C ASP A 42 6.73 19.04 6.55
N PHE A 43 5.60 19.13 5.86
CA PHE A 43 4.39 19.77 6.36
C PHE A 43 3.26 18.73 6.39
N VAL A 44 2.55 18.65 7.51
CA VAL A 44 1.32 17.87 7.62
C VAL A 44 0.11 18.76 7.37
N LEU A 45 -0.80 18.31 6.51
CA LEU A 45 -2.12 18.86 6.30
C LEU A 45 -3.14 17.83 6.79
N ARG A 46 -4.08 18.25 7.67
CA ARG A 46 -5.13 17.36 8.14
C ARG A 46 -6.42 18.10 8.49
N ASN A 47 -7.51 17.39 8.39
CA ASN A 47 -8.79 17.76 8.98
C ASN A 47 -9.25 16.64 9.94
N GLU A 48 -10.52 16.61 10.31
CA GLU A 48 -11.07 15.57 11.18
C GLU A 48 -11.16 14.17 10.54
N ILE A 49 -10.97 14.06 9.21
CA ILE A 49 -11.22 12.84 8.43
C ILE A 49 -9.94 12.26 7.82
N ILE A 50 -9.08 13.11 7.29
CA ILE A 50 -7.88 12.70 6.56
C ILE A 50 -6.63 13.45 7.03
N GLU A 51 -5.49 12.86 6.77
CA GLU A 51 -4.18 13.48 6.95
C GLU A 51 -3.25 13.12 5.80
N CYS A 52 -2.26 13.99 5.55
CA CYS A 52 -1.21 13.75 4.57
C CYS A 52 0.03 14.58 4.91
N ALA A 53 1.16 14.22 4.29
CA ALA A 53 2.39 15.00 4.32
C ALA A 53 2.66 15.67 2.97
N ILE A 54 3.23 16.86 2.98
CA ILE A 54 3.83 17.52 1.80
C ILE A 54 5.33 17.59 2.04
N GLY A 55 6.09 16.98 1.14
CA GLY A 55 7.54 16.92 1.25
C GLY A 55 8.18 18.30 1.30
N GLY A 56 9.00 18.53 2.30
CA GLY A 56 9.72 19.79 2.52
C GLY A 56 10.84 20.02 1.51
N SER A 57 11.64 21.09 1.76
CA SER A 57 12.76 21.48 0.90
C SER A 57 14.10 20.87 1.32
N ALA A 58 14.09 19.83 2.17
CA ALA A 58 15.31 19.17 2.60
C ALA A 58 16.14 18.72 1.38
N PRO A 59 17.47 18.83 1.44
CA PRO A 59 18.34 18.32 0.38
C PRO A 59 18.06 16.84 0.12
N ASP A 60 17.96 16.47 -1.16
CA ASP A 60 17.70 15.10 -1.61
C ASP A 60 16.34 14.51 -1.13
N ARG A 61 15.37 15.36 -0.72
CA ARG A 61 14.03 14.89 -0.32
C ARG A 61 13.40 14.06 -1.43
N LYS A 62 13.10 12.80 -1.15
CA LYS A 62 12.49 11.85 -2.07
C LYS A 62 11.52 10.95 -1.30
N ALA A 63 10.59 10.33 -2.01
CA ALA A 63 9.82 9.24 -1.46
C ALA A 63 10.73 8.05 -1.15
N ASN A 64 10.42 7.29 -0.09
CA ASN A 64 11.14 6.05 0.22
C ASN A 64 11.04 5.04 -0.92
N MET A 65 9.91 5.04 -1.61
CA MET A 65 9.72 4.29 -2.85
C MET A 65 10.37 4.98 -4.05
N GLY A 66 11.52 5.60 -3.86
CA GLY A 66 12.25 6.35 -4.87
C GLY A 66 12.82 5.52 -6.02
N ALA A 67 12.82 4.19 -5.92
CA ALA A 67 13.13 3.30 -7.03
C ALA A 67 12.27 3.59 -8.27
N PHE A 68 11.04 4.08 -8.07
CA PHE A 68 10.11 4.48 -9.12
C PHE A 68 10.62 5.64 -10.00
N TRP A 69 11.48 6.49 -9.45
CA TRP A 69 12.03 7.69 -10.09
C TRP A 69 13.52 7.56 -10.38
N GLY A 70 14.08 6.38 -10.09
CA GLY A 70 15.51 6.16 -9.98
C GLY A 70 16.07 6.64 -8.63
N ALA A 71 17.21 6.11 -8.24
CA ALA A 71 17.87 6.38 -6.95
C ALA A 71 18.12 7.87 -6.63
N ASN A 72 17.97 8.75 -7.62
CA ASN A 72 18.19 10.19 -7.52
C ASN A 72 16.95 11.04 -7.79
N GLY A 73 15.75 10.43 -7.82
CA GLY A 73 14.51 11.15 -8.07
C GLY A 73 14.10 12.01 -6.89
N MET A 74 14.49 13.29 -6.89
CA MET A 74 14.04 14.25 -5.87
C MET A 74 12.60 14.67 -6.10
N THR A 75 11.78 14.58 -5.07
CA THR A 75 10.35 14.91 -5.11
C THR A 75 9.90 15.85 -3.97
N PRO A 76 10.70 16.89 -3.62
CA PRO A 76 10.25 17.89 -2.67
C PRO A 76 8.99 18.59 -3.18
N GLY A 77 8.14 19.00 -2.28
CA GLY A 77 6.88 19.67 -2.61
C GLY A 77 5.80 18.74 -3.20
N CYS A 78 6.02 17.43 -3.23
CA CYS A 78 5.00 16.45 -3.59
C CYS A 78 4.17 16.03 -2.37
N LEU A 79 3.00 15.43 -2.63
CA LEU A 79 2.15 14.90 -1.59
C LEU A 79 2.55 13.45 -1.29
N TYR A 80 2.70 13.16 0.00
CA TYR A 80 3.00 11.85 0.59
C TYR A 80 1.92 11.48 1.60
N ASP A 81 1.89 10.24 2.02
CA ASP A 81 1.23 9.73 3.22
C ASP A 81 -0.24 10.15 3.34
N LEU A 82 -1.00 10.12 2.23
CA LEU A 82 -2.43 10.43 2.29
C LEU A 82 -3.21 9.23 2.83
N CYS A 83 -3.80 9.38 4.00
CA CYS A 83 -4.60 8.34 4.63
C CYS A 83 -5.85 8.88 5.35
N LEU A 84 -6.74 7.99 5.77
CA LEU A 84 -7.79 8.32 6.74
C LEU A 84 -7.13 8.56 8.09
N ARG A 85 -7.51 9.64 8.76
CA ARG A 85 -6.87 10.09 10.01
C ARG A 85 -6.92 9.02 11.10
N GLY A 86 -5.76 8.73 11.69
CA GLY A 86 -5.63 7.79 12.80
C GLY A 86 -5.75 6.31 12.40
N THR A 87 -5.66 5.99 11.10
CA THR A 87 -5.65 4.60 10.66
C THR A 87 -4.26 3.99 10.57
N GLU A 88 -3.20 4.81 10.66
CA GLU A 88 -1.81 4.40 10.44
C GLU A 88 -1.63 3.63 9.11
N ASN A 89 -2.46 3.97 8.12
CA ASN A 89 -2.63 3.23 6.88
C ASN A 89 -2.32 4.12 5.68
N ASP A 90 -1.05 4.51 5.54
CA ASP A 90 -0.58 5.09 4.29
C ASP A 90 -0.24 4.01 3.27
N GLN A 91 -1.05 3.93 2.23
CA GLN A 91 -0.86 3.02 1.11
C GLN A 91 -0.54 3.76 -0.19
N ARG A 92 -0.31 5.07 -0.10
CA ARG A 92 0.01 5.93 -1.23
C ARG A 92 1.26 6.75 -0.96
N THR A 93 2.36 6.27 -1.44
CA THR A 93 3.67 6.85 -1.18
C THR A 93 3.86 8.23 -1.81
N LEU A 94 3.36 8.45 -3.02
CA LEU A 94 3.67 9.67 -3.77
C LEU A 94 2.57 10.06 -4.74
N PHE A 95 2.16 11.33 -4.67
CA PHE A 95 1.44 12.03 -5.75
C PHE A 95 2.23 13.28 -6.16
N SER A 96 2.66 13.33 -7.40
CA SER A 96 3.44 14.41 -7.99
C SER A 96 2.59 15.19 -8.99
N PRO A 97 2.04 16.35 -8.64
CA PRO A 97 1.24 17.16 -9.56
C PRO A 97 2.09 17.72 -10.68
N SER A 98 1.61 17.61 -11.93
CA SER A 98 2.29 18.10 -13.12
C SER A 98 3.76 17.68 -13.17
N ARG A 99 4.04 16.45 -12.78
CA ARG A 99 5.39 15.87 -12.71
C ARG A 99 6.35 16.75 -11.91
N GLN A 100 5.89 17.23 -10.74
CA GLN A 100 6.77 17.95 -9.81
C GLN A 100 7.95 17.06 -9.45
N GLN A 101 9.16 17.55 -9.75
CA GLN A 101 10.42 16.84 -9.49
C GLN A 101 11.56 17.88 -9.40
N GLY A 102 12.62 17.51 -8.68
CA GLY A 102 13.79 18.37 -8.51
C GLY A 102 13.57 19.47 -7.49
N GLU A 103 14.53 20.36 -7.36
CA GLU A 103 14.56 21.39 -6.33
C GLU A 103 13.36 22.35 -6.41
N ILE A 104 12.89 22.78 -5.26
CA ILE A 104 11.90 23.87 -5.11
C ILE A 104 12.57 25.13 -4.59
N SER A 105 12.00 26.30 -4.89
CA SER A 105 12.48 27.58 -4.37
C SER A 105 12.06 27.78 -2.94
N TYR A 106 10.80 27.48 -2.63
CA TYR A 106 10.26 27.51 -1.28
C TYR A 106 9.00 26.67 -1.14
N ILE A 107 8.69 26.36 0.11
CA ILE A 107 7.43 25.79 0.58
C ILE A 107 6.98 26.58 1.80
N ARG A 108 5.70 26.92 1.89
CA ARG A 108 5.14 27.68 3.00
C ARG A 108 3.63 27.49 3.14
N LYS A 109 3.10 27.83 4.29
CA LYS A 109 1.65 27.95 4.49
C LYS A 109 1.07 29.03 3.59
N THR A 110 -0.15 28.83 3.09
CA THR A 110 -0.90 29.86 2.36
C THR A 110 -1.29 31.01 3.31
N GLU A 111 -1.54 32.19 2.78
CA GLU A 111 -1.99 33.35 3.57
C GLU A 111 -3.37 33.07 4.23
N SER A 112 -4.22 32.30 3.59
CA SER A 112 -5.52 31.86 4.13
C SER A 112 -5.39 30.86 5.27
N GLY A 113 -4.21 30.21 5.43
CA GLY A 113 -3.95 29.25 6.49
C GLY A 113 -4.61 27.87 6.32
N ASP A 114 -5.19 27.59 5.16
CA ASP A 114 -5.90 26.34 4.83
C ASP A 114 -5.12 25.46 3.83
N GLY A 115 -3.88 25.82 3.50
CA GLY A 115 -3.09 25.12 2.50
C GLY A 115 -1.59 25.36 2.58
N ILE A 116 -0.89 24.66 1.70
CA ILE A 116 0.56 24.75 1.48
C ILE A 116 0.82 25.20 0.06
N GLU A 117 1.69 26.18 -0.10
CA GLU A 117 2.20 26.66 -1.37
C GLU A 117 3.63 26.16 -1.63
N VAL A 118 3.83 25.55 -2.79
CA VAL A 118 5.12 25.08 -3.27
C VAL A 118 5.47 25.79 -4.56
N VAL A 119 6.68 26.35 -4.67
CA VAL A 119 7.15 27.06 -5.86
C VAL A 119 8.51 26.52 -6.32
N THR A 120 8.63 26.25 -7.62
CA THR A 120 9.88 25.83 -8.24
C THR A 120 10.67 27.02 -8.76
N THR A 121 11.97 26.81 -9.01
CA THR A 121 12.82 27.76 -9.73
C THR A 121 12.72 27.51 -11.22
N ALA A 122 12.27 28.50 -12.00
CA ALA A 122 12.11 28.37 -13.45
C ALA A 122 13.41 27.97 -14.17
N ALA A 123 14.54 28.49 -13.76
CA ALA A 123 15.84 28.16 -14.36
C ALA A 123 16.21 26.67 -14.21
N LYS A 124 15.95 26.09 -13.03
CA LYS A 124 16.22 24.67 -12.75
C LYS A 124 15.20 23.72 -13.41
N SER A 125 14.02 24.21 -13.71
CA SER A 125 12.95 23.48 -14.39
C SER A 125 12.96 23.64 -15.92
N GLY A 126 14.10 23.96 -16.53
CA GLY A 126 14.19 24.17 -17.97
C GLY A 126 13.39 25.38 -18.48
N GLY A 127 13.24 26.42 -17.64
CA GLY A 127 12.47 27.61 -17.93
C GLY A 127 11.00 27.56 -17.53
N LEU A 128 10.51 26.44 -17.03
CA LEU A 128 9.15 26.33 -16.50
C LEU A 128 9.11 26.73 -15.01
N PHE A 129 8.32 27.75 -14.72
CA PHE A 129 7.90 28.07 -13.36
C PHE A 129 6.68 27.19 -13.02
N LYS A 130 6.70 26.55 -11.86
CA LYS A 130 5.55 25.80 -11.33
C LYS A 130 5.22 26.30 -9.93
N ARG A 131 3.94 26.50 -9.69
CA ARG A 131 3.39 26.83 -8.39
C ARG A 131 2.27 25.84 -8.10
N HIS A 132 2.37 25.10 -7.00
CA HIS A 132 1.35 24.18 -6.53
C HIS A 132 0.78 24.67 -5.23
N ILE A 133 -0.55 24.64 -5.09
CA ILE A 133 -1.25 24.95 -3.86
C ILE A 133 -2.08 23.73 -3.48
N TYR A 134 -1.77 23.15 -2.34
CA TYR A 134 -2.52 22.06 -1.71
C TYR A 134 -3.45 22.66 -0.68
N THR A 135 -4.73 22.39 -0.77
CA THR A 135 -5.75 22.92 0.16
C THR A 135 -6.57 21.77 0.70
N ILE A 136 -6.74 21.73 2.02
CA ILE A 136 -7.63 20.81 2.71
C ILE A 136 -8.83 21.60 3.26
N LYS A 137 -10.00 20.98 3.31
CA LYS A 137 -11.22 21.60 3.85
C LYS A 137 -11.86 20.69 4.88
N GLU A 138 -12.53 21.31 5.83
CA GLU A 138 -13.35 20.61 6.82
C GLU A 138 -14.42 19.75 6.13
N GLY A 139 -14.70 18.55 6.63
CA GLY A 139 -15.68 17.61 6.10
C GLY A 139 -15.32 16.93 4.79
N GLU A 140 -14.15 17.19 4.20
CA GLU A 140 -13.77 16.60 2.92
C GLU A 140 -12.80 15.41 3.09
N TYR A 141 -12.96 14.40 2.24
CA TYR A 141 -12.16 13.18 2.19
C TYR A 141 -11.00 13.28 1.19
N GLY A 142 -10.50 14.48 0.94
CA GLY A 142 -9.45 14.66 -0.05
C GLY A 142 -8.84 16.05 -0.06
N ILE A 143 -7.84 16.21 -0.93
CA ILE A 143 -7.02 17.40 -1.08
C ILE A 143 -7.30 18.04 -2.44
N HIS A 144 -7.56 19.35 -2.44
CA HIS A 144 -7.58 20.16 -3.66
C HIS A 144 -6.16 20.55 -4.04
N ILE A 145 -5.81 20.41 -5.31
CA ILE A 145 -4.50 20.77 -5.81
C ILE A 145 -4.66 21.70 -7.01
N LEU A 146 -4.16 22.92 -6.86
CA LEU A 146 -4.05 23.91 -7.93
C LEU A 146 -2.60 23.96 -8.40
N SER A 147 -2.37 23.81 -9.71
CA SER A 147 -1.07 24.02 -10.30
C SER A 147 -1.13 25.14 -11.34
N LEU A 148 -0.24 26.11 -11.23
CA LEU A 148 0.05 27.11 -12.24
C LEU A 148 1.40 26.77 -12.85
N ILE A 149 1.43 26.58 -14.18
CA ILE A 149 2.66 26.31 -14.94
C ILE A 149 2.83 27.44 -15.96
N ARG A 150 3.97 28.13 -15.92
CA ARG A 150 4.29 29.26 -16.81
C ARG A 150 5.67 29.06 -17.43
N ASN A 151 5.79 29.32 -18.72
CA ASN A 151 7.08 29.35 -19.36
C ASN A 151 7.72 30.73 -19.18
N GLU A 152 8.73 30.82 -18.33
CA GLU A 152 9.54 32.03 -18.09
C GLU A 152 10.83 32.03 -18.89
N GLY A 153 11.08 30.98 -19.68
CA GLY A 153 12.24 30.88 -20.56
C GLY A 153 12.08 31.66 -21.86
N LYS A 154 13.14 31.66 -22.66
CA LYS A 154 13.19 32.33 -23.96
C LYS A 154 12.80 31.43 -25.13
N VAL A 155 12.63 30.15 -24.92
CA VAL A 155 12.29 29.15 -25.94
C VAL A 155 11.00 28.42 -25.58
N LYS A 156 10.31 27.88 -26.59
CA LYS A 156 9.13 27.03 -26.35
C LYS A 156 9.53 25.75 -25.63
N VAL A 157 8.71 25.33 -24.70
CA VAL A 157 8.85 24.06 -23.97
C VAL A 157 7.66 23.18 -24.28
N SER A 158 7.91 21.98 -24.77
CA SER A 158 6.87 20.99 -25.07
C SER A 158 7.08 19.76 -24.18
N GLY A 159 6.00 19.23 -23.62
CA GLY A 159 6.09 18.02 -22.83
C GLY A 159 4.84 17.70 -22.03
N PRO A 160 4.88 16.59 -21.32
CA PRO A 160 3.80 16.17 -20.46
C PRO A 160 3.66 17.10 -19.24
N ILE A 161 2.41 17.41 -18.91
CA ILE A 161 2.01 18.19 -17.74
C ILE A 161 0.99 17.40 -16.88
N ASP A 162 0.86 16.10 -17.16
CA ASP A 162 0.08 15.15 -16.38
C ASP A 162 0.68 14.93 -14.99
N ASP A 163 -0.03 14.20 -14.18
CA ASP A 163 0.40 13.86 -12.84
C ASP A 163 1.10 12.50 -12.84
N ARG A 164 1.96 12.29 -11.86
CA ARG A 164 2.51 10.98 -11.53
C ARG A 164 2.09 10.59 -10.13
N TRP A 165 1.75 9.33 -9.96
CA TRP A 165 1.49 8.71 -8.67
C TRP A 165 1.89 7.24 -8.69
N THR A 166 2.20 6.69 -7.52
CA THR A 166 2.53 5.26 -7.37
C THR A 166 1.28 4.40 -7.58
N ARG A 167 1.40 3.33 -8.37
CA ARG A 167 0.31 2.42 -8.74
C ARG A 167 0.87 1.02 -8.95
N PHE A 168 1.19 0.34 -7.85
CA PHE A 168 1.85 -0.96 -7.96
C PHE A 168 0.88 -2.11 -8.05
N ARG A 169 -0.32 -1.97 -7.48
CA ARG A 169 -1.34 -2.98 -7.48
C ARG A 169 -2.43 -2.66 -8.49
N GLU A 170 -3.64 -3.09 -8.25
CA GLU A 170 -4.74 -2.80 -9.15
C GLU A 170 -5.01 -1.31 -9.24
N SER A 171 -5.16 -0.84 -10.45
CA SER A 171 -5.46 0.54 -10.76
C SER A 171 -6.22 0.62 -12.08
N GLY A 172 -6.94 1.72 -12.29
CA GLY A 172 -7.70 1.90 -13.50
C GLY A 172 -8.22 3.32 -13.67
N ARG A 173 -9.16 3.45 -14.57
CA ARG A 173 -9.83 4.71 -14.87
C ARG A 173 -11.32 4.49 -15.04
N LEU A 174 -12.11 5.46 -14.57
CA LEU A 174 -13.53 5.59 -14.88
C LEU A 174 -13.76 6.99 -15.42
N GLY A 175 -14.04 7.11 -16.72
CA GLY A 175 -14.10 8.41 -17.38
C GLY A 175 -12.79 9.18 -17.25
N ASN A 176 -12.82 10.32 -16.56
CA ASN A 176 -11.64 11.16 -16.29
C ASN A 176 -11.06 10.99 -14.88
N ILE A 177 -11.60 10.07 -14.09
CA ILE A 177 -11.11 9.77 -12.74
C ILE A 177 -10.19 8.55 -12.80
N GLU A 178 -8.98 8.71 -12.31
CA GLU A 178 -8.02 7.62 -12.09
C GLU A 178 -8.17 7.10 -10.67
N TRP A 179 -8.04 5.79 -10.49
CA TRP A 179 -8.12 5.14 -9.19
C TRP A 179 -7.01 4.11 -9.01
N ALA A 180 -6.67 3.82 -7.77
CA ALA A 180 -5.75 2.76 -7.40
C ALA A 180 -6.16 2.12 -6.08
N ASP A 181 -5.90 0.82 -5.97
CA ASP A 181 -6.04 0.06 -4.73
C ASP A 181 -4.84 0.30 -3.80
N SER A 182 -4.93 -0.20 -2.58
CA SER A 182 -3.82 -0.23 -1.63
C SER A 182 -2.62 -0.99 -2.19
N VAL A 183 -1.43 -0.63 -1.76
CA VAL A 183 -0.20 -1.38 -2.07
C VAL A 183 -0.22 -2.70 -1.34
N ASP A 184 -0.50 -2.69 -0.05
CA ASP A 184 -0.73 -3.88 0.75
C ASP A 184 -2.25 -4.19 0.81
N PRO A 185 -2.70 -5.35 0.32
CA PRO A 185 -4.12 -5.70 0.33
C PRO A 185 -4.68 -6.03 1.72
N ALA A 186 -3.82 -6.29 2.71
CA ALA A 186 -4.26 -6.45 4.09
C ALA A 186 -4.81 -5.13 4.64
N ASP A 187 -4.27 -4.01 4.17
CA ASP A 187 -4.64 -2.67 4.57
C ASP A 187 -5.69 -2.11 3.59
N LYS A 188 -6.94 -2.19 3.97
CA LYS A 188 -8.06 -1.72 3.15
C LYS A 188 -8.02 -0.20 2.96
N ALA A 189 -7.43 0.25 1.86
CA ALA A 189 -7.44 1.64 1.42
C ALA A 189 -7.69 1.73 -0.08
N GLY A 190 -8.18 2.84 -0.54
CA GLY A 190 -8.34 3.12 -1.96
C GLY A 190 -8.16 4.60 -2.23
N TYR A 191 -7.66 4.91 -3.42
CA TYR A 191 -7.32 6.25 -3.83
C TYR A 191 -7.93 6.57 -5.19
N ALA A 192 -8.32 7.82 -5.38
CA ALA A 192 -8.74 8.29 -6.68
C ALA A 192 -8.41 9.76 -6.85
N TYR A 193 -8.18 10.19 -8.08
CA TYR A 193 -8.10 11.61 -8.40
C TYR A 193 -8.69 11.92 -9.76
N GLY A 194 -9.14 13.19 -9.91
CA GLY A 194 -9.66 13.71 -11.16
C GLY A 194 -9.27 15.16 -11.38
N TRP A 195 -9.23 15.56 -12.66
CA TRP A 195 -9.04 16.94 -13.05
C TRP A 195 -10.37 17.63 -13.26
N TYR A 196 -10.49 18.83 -12.71
CA TYR A 196 -11.64 19.68 -13.02
C TYR A 196 -11.63 20.12 -14.48
N ARG A 197 -12.80 20.23 -15.06
CA ARG A 197 -12.97 20.85 -16.37
C ARG A 197 -12.81 22.37 -16.26
N ASP A 198 -12.34 22.98 -17.33
CA ASP A 198 -12.27 24.44 -17.43
C ASP A 198 -13.69 25.06 -17.54
N LYS A 199 -13.76 26.39 -17.58
CA LYS A 199 -15.01 27.13 -17.71
C LYS A 199 -15.81 26.80 -18.99
N ASN A 200 -15.19 26.19 -19.99
CA ASN A 200 -15.81 25.74 -21.24
C ASN A 200 -16.16 24.24 -21.22
N GLY A 201 -16.05 23.58 -20.07
CA GLY A 201 -16.34 22.16 -19.90
C GLY A 201 -15.25 21.22 -20.47
N LYS A 202 -14.06 21.72 -20.83
CA LYS A 202 -12.97 20.93 -21.37
C LYS A 202 -11.99 20.52 -20.28
N LEU A 203 -11.48 19.29 -20.39
CA LEU A 203 -10.35 18.85 -19.57
C LEU A 203 -9.06 19.51 -20.10
N PRO A 204 -8.14 19.95 -19.21
CA PRO A 204 -6.81 20.35 -19.62
C PRO A 204 -6.10 19.19 -20.34
N PRO A 205 -5.23 19.49 -21.34
CA PRO A 205 -4.48 18.44 -22.04
C PRO A 205 -3.44 17.80 -21.10
N ARG A 206 -3.13 16.53 -21.32
CA ARG A 206 -2.08 15.82 -20.56
C ARG A 206 -0.65 16.17 -21.02
N SER A 207 -0.52 16.80 -22.19
CA SER A 207 0.73 17.33 -22.73
C SER A 207 0.45 18.66 -23.42
N LYS A 208 1.38 19.60 -23.35
CA LYS A 208 1.21 20.93 -23.95
C LYS A 208 2.54 21.53 -24.38
N THR A 209 2.48 22.34 -25.44
CA THR A 209 3.53 23.28 -25.80
C THR A 209 3.21 24.64 -25.21
N LEU A 210 4.13 25.18 -24.43
CA LEU A 210 4.07 26.52 -23.85
C LEU A 210 5.13 27.39 -24.53
N HIS A 211 4.72 28.47 -25.20
CA HIS A 211 5.61 29.50 -25.69
C HIS A 211 6.07 30.41 -24.54
N PRO A 212 7.15 31.19 -24.71
CA PRO A 212 7.55 32.20 -23.73
C PRO A 212 6.38 33.09 -23.29
N GLY A 213 6.13 33.16 -21.97
CA GLY A 213 5.01 33.89 -21.39
C GLY A 213 3.68 33.11 -21.27
N ASP A 214 3.53 32.00 -21.98
CA ASP A 214 2.31 31.16 -21.85
C ASP A 214 2.20 30.55 -20.46
N GLN A 215 0.95 30.43 -20.00
CA GLN A 215 0.63 29.74 -18.76
C GLN A 215 -0.56 28.79 -18.90
N ILE A 216 -0.64 27.82 -18.00
CA ILE A 216 -1.77 26.91 -17.83
C ILE A 216 -2.06 26.70 -16.35
N GLU A 217 -3.35 26.67 -16.03
CA GLU A 217 -3.87 26.33 -14.71
C GLU A 217 -4.53 24.94 -14.74
N ILE A 218 -4.20 24.09 -13.76
CA ILE A 218 -4.75 22.75 -13.62
C ILE A 218 -5.25 22.58 -12.20
N LYS A 219 -6.54 22.29 -12.05
CA LYS A 219 -7.20 22.01 -10.78
C LYS A 219 -7.51 20.53 -10.66
N ARG A 220 -7.27 19.95 -9.49
CA ARG A 220 -7.48 18.54 -9.20
C ARG A 220 -8.10 18.35 -7.83
N PHE A 221 -8.72 17.20 -7.65
CA PHE A 221 -9.10 16.68 -6.35
C PHE A 221 -8.60 15.24 -6.25
N ILE A 222 -7.83 14.93 -5.21
CA ILE A 222 -7.40 13.59 -4.85
C ILE A 222 -8.08 13.19 -3.55
N ALA A 223 -8.62 11.98 -3.48
CA ALA A 223 -9.35 11.48 -2.34
C ALA A 223 -8.86 10.10 -1.91
N VAL A 224 -9.08 9.77 -0.65
CA VAL A 224 -8.85 8.47 -0.03
C VAL A 224 -10.17 7.91 0.53
N GLY A 225 -10.27 6.58 0.60
CA GLY A 225 -11.38 5.84 1.20
C GLY A 225 -10.92 4.47 1.65
N THR A 226 -11.83 3.68 2.24
CA THR A 226 -11.55 2.29 2.66
C THR A 226 -11.54 1.31 1.49
N SER A 227 -11.81 1.79 0.27
CA SER A 227 -11.72 1.03 -0.98
C SER A 227 -11.65 1.97 -2.18
N PRO A 228 -11.17 1.49 -3.34
CA PRO A 228 -11.11 2.29 -4.57
C PRO A 228 -12.44 2.93 -4.94
N VAL A 229 -13.55 2.19 -4.86
CA VAL A 229 -14.88 2.72 -5.22
C VAL A 229 -15.34 3.84 -4.31
N GLN A 230 -14.98 3.82 -3.02
CA GLN A 230 -15.29 4.94 -2.11
C GLN A 230 -14.49 6.19 -2.48
N ALA A 231 -13.19 6.04 -2.70
CA ALA A 231 -12.33 7.15 -3.11
C ALA A 231 -12.80 7.75 -4.45
N LEU A 232 -13.11 6.90 -5.43
CA LEU A 232 -13.68 7.32 -6.71
C LEU A 232 -14.99 8.11 -6.49
N GLY A 233 -15.86 7.61 -5.63
CA GLY A 233 -17.13 8.28 -5.31
C GLY A 233 -16.95 9.69 -4.76
N ARG A 234 -15.95 9.90 -3.89
CA ARG A 234 -15.59 11.23 -3.37
C ARG A 234 -15.15 12.19 -4.48
N VAL A 235 -14.34 11.68 -5.42
CA VAL A 235 -13.92 12.46 -6.59
C VAL A 235 -15.09 12.73 -7.54
N ALA A 236 -15.91 11.71 -7.82
CA ALA A 236 -17.07 11.83 -8.72
C ALA A 236 -18.05 12.91 -8.25
N GLN A 237 -18.32 13.01 -6.94
CA GLN A 237 -19.15 14.07 -6.36
C GLN A 237 -18.63 15.48 -6.66
N LYS A 238 -17.32 15.65 -6.81
CA LYS A 238 -16.70 16.95 -7.15
C LYS A 238 -16.75 17.23 -8.66
N MET A 239 -16.92 16.19 -9.48
CA MET A 239 -16.80 16.26 -10.94
C MET A 239 -18.14 16.25 -11.67
N GLY A 240 -19.24 15.80 -11.03
CA GLY A 240 -20.54 15.68 -11.68
C GLY A 240 -21.64 15.16 -10.79
N LYS A 241 -22.75 14.79 -11.41
CA LYS A 241 -23.92 14.23 -10.70
C LYS A 241 -23.67 12.78 -10.31
N THR A 242 -23.97 12.45 -9.07
CA THR A 242 -23.83 11.12 -8.48
C THR A 242 -25.06 10.75 -7.66
N GLY A 243 -25.22 9.45 -7.39
CA GLY A 243 -26.19 8.93 -6.44
C GLY A 243 -25.52 8.01 -5.42
N ILE A 244 -26.08 7.98 -4.22
CA ILE A 244 -25.64 7.09 -3.15
C ILE A 244 -25.98 5.64 -3.52
N VAL A 245 -25.02 4.74 -3.38
CA VAL A 245 -25.21 3.30 -3.51
C VAL A 245 -24.82 2.64 -2.20
N GLU A 246 -25.79 2.02 -1.54
CA GLU A 246 -25.60 1.25 -0.32
C GLU A 246 -26.02 -0.19 -0.57
N ILE A 247 -25.08 -1.13 -0.38
CA ILE A 247 -25.34 -2.57 -0.50
C ILE A 247 -24.93 -3.22 0.82
N THR A 248 -25.84 -4.03 1.37
CA THR A 248 -25.58 -4.84 2.57
C THR A 248 -25.56 -6.30 2.15
N LEU A 249 -24.50 -7.02 2.50
CA LEU A 249 -24.28 -8.42 2.15
C LEU A 249 -24.28 -9.29 3.41
N ARG A 250 -25.10 -10.34 3.39
CA ARG A 250 -25.21 -11.30 4.48
C ARG A 250 -25.29 -12.72 3.93
N ASP A 251 -24.97 -13.71 4.77
CA ASP A 251 -25.23 -15.10 4.44
C ASP A 251 -26.69 -15.51 4.77
N GLY A 252 -27.04 -16.77 4.47
CA GLY A 252 -28.35 -17.33 4.74
C GLY A 252 -28.72 -17.37 6.23
N SER A 253 -27.75 -17.25 7.13
CA SER A 253 -27.91 -17.17 8.59
C SER A 253 -27.95 -15.72 9.11
N SER A 254 -28.00 -14.75 8.21
CA SER A 254 -27.94 -13.31 8.51
C SER A 254 -26.59 -12.81 9.04
N THR A 255 -25.52 -13.60 8.95
CA THR A 255 -24.17 -13.20 9.31
C THR A 255 -23.62 -12.23 8.25
N PRO A 256 -23.01 -11.11 8.65
CA PRO A 256 -22.34 -10.21 7.72
C PRO A 256 -21.21 -10.91 6.94
N ILE A 257 -21.06 -10.57 5.65
CA ILE A 257 -19.95 -11.04 4.83
C ILE A 257 -19.05 -9.83 4.53
N SER A 258 -17.91 -9.76 5.22
CA SER A 258 -16.88 -8.71 5.05
C SER A 258 -15.70 -9.14 4.18
N SER A 259 -15.64 -10.42 3.81
CA SER A 259 -14.58 -11.01 2.95
C SER A 259 -14.79 -10.77 1.46
N ALA A 260 -16.01 -10.44 1.04
CA ALA A 260 -16.36 -10.31 -0.36
C ALA A 260 -15.69 -9.12 -1.05
N THR A 261 -15.40 -9.28 -2.33
CA THR A 261 -15.00 -8.20 -3.23
C THR A 261 -16.17 -7.83 -4.14
N PHE A 262 -16.52 -6.55 -4.15
CA PHE A 262 -17.48 -5.99 -5.08
C PHE A 262 -16.74 -5.44 -6.30
N LYS A 263 -17.21 -5.78 -7.49
CA LYS A 263 -16.75 -5.20 -8.75
C LYS A 263 -17.89 -4.40 -9.37
N PHE A 264 -17.74 -3.09 -9.41
CA PHE A 264 -18.67 -2.17 -10.06
C PHE A 264 -18.18 -1.89 -11.47
N SER A 265 -19.02 -2.10 -12.47
CA SER A 265 -18.63 -1.97 -13.89
C SER A 265 -19.60 -1.07 -14.65
N GLN A 266 -19.03 -0.18 -15.49
CA GLN A 266 -19.76 0.69 -16.42
C GLN A 266 -18.91 0.91 -17.67
N ASN A 267 -19.48 0.76 -18.87
CA ASN A 267 -18.79 0.98 -20.16
C ASN A 267 -17.43 0.27 -20.24
N GLU A 268 -17.39 -1.04 -19.95
CA GLU A 268 -16.20 -1.89 -19.96
C GLU A 268 -15.11 -1.49 -18.92
N GLN A 269 -15.33 -0.45 -18.14
CA GLN A 269 -14.45 -0.06 -17.04
C GLN A 269 -15.01 -0.59 -15.73
N SER A 270 -14.13 -1.00 -14.83
CA SER A 270 -14.52 -1.54 -13.54
C SER A 270 -13.68 -0.98 -12.41
N ILE A 271 -14.24 -1.04 -11.20
CA ILE A 271 -13.59 -0.61 -9.97
C ILE A 271 -13.95 -1.55 -8.82
N LEU A 272 -13.01 -1.75 -7.91
CA LEU A 272 -13.17 -2.61 -6.75
C LEU A 272 -13.76 -1.87 -5.56
N GLY A 273 -14.49 -2.60 -4.73
CA GLY A 273 -15.01 -2.14 -3.46
C GLY A 273 -15.01 -3.25 -2.43
N TYR A 274 -14.77 -2.89 -1.19
CA TYR A 274 -14.71 -3.82 -0.06
C TYR A 274 -15.76 -3.42 0.97
N PRO A 275 -16.57 -4.38 1.48
CA PRO A 275 -17.52 -4.11 2.54
C PRO A 275 -16.81 -3.92 3.88
N ASP A 276 -17.45 -3.21 4.77
CA ASP A 276 -17.03 -3.11 6.17
C ASP A 276 -17.37 -4.39 6.96
N GLU A 277 -17.00 -4.43 8.26
CA GLU A 277 -17.26 -5.57 9.13
C GLU A 277 -18.75 -5.89 9.31
N SER A 278 -19.65 -4.95 9.01
CA SER A 278 -21.10 -5.19 9.01
C SER A 278 -21.60 -5.79 7.69
N GLY A 279 -20.72 -6.04 6.72
CA GLY A 279 -21.04 -6.49 5.39
C GLY A 279 -21.63 -5.40 4.49
N LYS A 280 -21.46 -4.11 4.86
CA LYS A 280 -22.01 -2.98 4.13
C LYS A 280 -20.93 -2.30 3.29
N ILE A 281 -21.29 -1.96 2.04
CA ILE A 281 -20.55 -1.03 1.21
C ILE A 281 -21.40 0.19 0.91
N SER A 282 -20.84 1.39 1.10
CA SER A 282 -21.49 2.67 0.81
C SER A 282 -20.57 3.54 -0.02
N THR A 283 -21.05 4.01 -1.17
CA THR A 283 -20.28 4.84 -2.08
C THR A 283 -21.19 5.79 -2.86
N GLN A 284 -20.58 6.72 -3.60
CA GLN A 284 -21.24 7.57 -4.58
C GLN A 284 -20.82 7.11 -5.98
N LEU A 285 -21.76 6.86 -6.86
CA LEU A 285 -21.45 6.52 -8.24
C LEU A 285 -22.06 7.55 -9.20
N PRO A 286 -21.41 7.81 -10.34
CA PRO A 286 -22.00 8.57 -11.44
C PRO A 286 -23.36 7.99 -11.83
N ILE A 287 -24.30 8.89 -12.18
CA ILE A 287 -25.65 8.52 -12.61
C ILE A 287 -25.59 7.57 -13.81
N GLY A 288 -26.48 6.59 -13.84
CA GLY A 288 -26.67 5.65 -14.94
C GLY A 288 -26.63 4.19 -14.53
N LYS A 289 -26.60 3.31 -15.53
CA LYS A 289 -26.63 1.86 -15.33
C LYS A 289 -25.25 1.31 -14.98
N TRP A 290 -25.21 0.46 -13.97
CA TRP A 290 -24.01 -0.23 -13.50
C TRP A 290 -24.28 -1.72 -13.36
N MET A 291 -23.29 -2.54 -13.65
CA MET A 291 -23.23 -3.94 -13.27
C MET A 291 -22.45 -4.07 -11.95
N VAL A 292 -23.00 -4.79 -10.99
CA VAL A 292 -22.36 -5.12 -9.74
C VAL A 292 -22.16 -6.63 -9.69
N SER A 293 -20.91 -7.06 -9.53
CA SER A 293 -20.57 -8.45 -9.27
C SER A 293 -20.02 -8.57 -7.84
N ILE A 294 -20.49 -9.59 -7.12
CA ILE A 294 -20.05 -9.94 -5.76
C ILE A 294 -19.28 -11.25 -5.86
N LEU A 295 -18.02 -11.22 -5.47
CA LEU A 295 -17.09 -12.34 -5.52
C LEU A 295 -16.67 -12.66 -4.10
N ASP A 296 -16.79 -13.93 -3.70
CA ASP A 296 -16.35 -14.40 -2.39
C ASP A 296 -15.93 -15.87 -2.45
N HIS A 297 -14.84 -16.21 -1.78
CA HIS A 297 -14.36 -17.59 -1.79
C HIS A 297 -15.33 -18.53 -1.07
N GLY A 298 -15.47 -19.74 -1.58
CA GLY A 298 -16.35 -20.74 -1.01
C GLY A 298 -17.84 -20.50 -1.24
N ARG A 299 -18.21 -19.45 -1.99
CA ARG A 299 -19.59 -19.09 -2.34
C ARG A 299 -19.77 -18.93 -3.83
N GLU A 300 -21.00 -19.15 -4.29
CA GLU A 300 -21.37 -18.87 -5.66
C GLU A 300 -21.40 -17.34 -5.92
N ASN A 301 -20.70 -16.89 -6.95
CA ASN A 301 -20.66 -15.48 -7.31
C ASN A 301 -22.05 -14.97 -7.74
N GLN A 302 -22.35 -13.71 -7.41
CA GLN A 302 -23.59 -13.05 -7.79
C GLN A 302 -23.32 -11.83 -8.68
N SER A 303 -24.23 -11.55 -9.61
CA SER A 303 -24.18 -10.33 -10.40
C SER A 303 -25.58 -9.79 -10.66
N PHE A 304 -25.73 -8.46 -10.64
CA PHE A 304 -26.99 -7.77 -10.93
C PHE A 304 -26.73 -6.36 -11.43
N SER A 305 -27.73 -5.81 -12.13
CA SER A 305 -27.73 -4.42 -12.58
C SER A 305 -28.35 -3.51 -11.54
N ILE A 306 -27.83 -2.29 -11.44
CA ILE A 306 -28.43 -1.17 -10.73
C ILE A 306 -28.52 0.04 -11.67
N ASP A 307 -29.53 0.89 -11.49
CA ASP A 307 -29.67 2.17 -12.18
C ASP A 307 -29.52 3.30 -11.17
N VAL A 308 -28.35 3.92 -11.13
CA VAL A 308 -27.98 4.94 -10.15
C VAL A 308 -28.67 6.25 -10.51
N GLN A 309 -29.48 6.76 -9.60
CA GLN A 309 -30.21 8.04 -9.69
C GLN A 309 -29.76 8.97 -8.56
N GLU A 310 -30.04 10.29 -8.66
CA GLU A 310 -29.72 11.25 -7.59
C GLU A 310 -30.37 10.89 -6.24
N SER A 311 -31.53 10.21 -6.27
CA SER A 311 -32.21 9.68 -5.08
C SER A 311 -31.47 8.58 -4.34
N GLY A 312 -30.46 7.99 -5.00
CA GLY A 312 -29.68 6.86 -4.47
C GLY A 312 -30.37 5.50 -4.57
N ILE A 313 -29.64 4.46 -4.19
CA ILE A 313 -30.09 3.06 -4.19
C ILE A 313 -29.64 2.40 -2.89
N ARG A 314 -30.56 1.60 -2.30
CA ARG A 314 -30.25 0.66 -1.20
C ARG A 314 -30.64 -0.74 -1.60
N LYS A 315 -29.74 -1.69 -1.39
CA LYS A 315 -29.97 -3.11 -1.74
C LYS A 315 -29.42 -4.04 -0.66
N ASN A 316 -30.24 -5.00 -0.27
CA ASN A 316 -29.80 -6.13 0.56
C ASN A 316 -29.55 -7.33 -0.34
N CYS A 317 -28.40 -7.97 -0.15
CA CYS A 317 -27.98 -9.16 -0.87
C CYS A 317 -27.75 -10.31 0.14
N THR A 318 -28.12 -11.52 -0.26
CA THR A 318 -27.89 -12.71 0.55
C THR A 318 -27.13 -13.74 -0.30
N MET A 319 -26.06 -14.30 0.24
CA MET A 319 -25.32 -15.42 -0.35
C MET A 319 -25.52 -16.67 0.50
N LYS A 320 -25.30 -17.87 -0.06
CA LYS A 320 -25.26 -19.12 0.73
C LYS A 320 -24.07 -19.11 1.69
N GLN A 321 -24.07 -19.98 2.69
CA GLN A 321 -22.88 -20.19 3.54
C GLN A 321 -21.69 -20.62 2.67
N ALA A 322 -20.49 -20.22 3.08
CA ALA A 322 -19.27 -20.65 2.41
C ALA A 322 -19.00 -22.12 2.69
N SER A 323 -18.52 -22.83 1.67
CA SER A 323 -17.80 -24.07 1.89
C SER A 323 -16.39 -23.72 2.36
N LYS A 324 -15.83 -24.46 3.32
CA LYS A 324 -14.50 -24.19 3.87
C LYS A 324 -13.84 -25.45 4.45
N ILE A 325 -12.54 -25.36 4.57
CA ILE A 325 -11.75 -26.38 5.28
C ILE A 325 -11.15 -25.73 6.54
N ASP A 326 -11.39 -26.36 7.69
CA ASP A 326 -10.79 -25.97 8.96
C ASP A 326 -9.54 -26.81 9.21
N PHE A 327 -8.37 -26.17 9.18
CA PHE A 327 -7.07 -26.80 9.33
C PHE A 327 -6.60 -26.82 10.79
N SER A 328 -5.95 -27.93 11.18
CA SER A 328 -5.19 -28.08 12.41
C SER A 328 -3.88 -28.81 12.10
N ILE A 329 -2.81 -28.05 11.96
CA ILE A 329 -1.48 -28.54 11.58
C ILE A 329 -0.56 -28.40 12.79
N THR A 330 0.04 -29.50 13.24
CA THR A 330 0.89 -29.51 14.42
C THR A 330 2.23 -30.19 14.14
N ASN A 331 3.20 -29.95 15.02
CA ASN A 331 4.43 -30.71 15.09
C ASN A 331 4.21 -32.10 15.73
N GLU A 332 5.29 -32.88 15.87
CA GLU A 332 5.27 -34.24 16.43
C GLU A 332 4.69 -34.31 17.85
N ILE A 333 4.91 -33.26 18.65
CA ILE A 333 4.47 -33.20 20.04
C ILE A 333 3.10 -32.54 20.22
N GLY A 334 2.47 -32.13 19.12
CA GLY A 334 1.11 -31.56 19.10
C GLY A 334 1.02 -30.05 19.29
N GLU A 335 2.11 -29.32 19.12
CA GLU A 335 2.09 -27.86 19.13
C GLU A 335 1.76 -27.31 17.72
N ASP A 336 0.96 -26.26 17.66
CA ASP A 336 0.67 -25.52 16.43
C ASP A 336 1.95 -24.97 15.83
N MET A 337 2.02 -24.92 14.51
CA MET A 337 3.21 -24.47 13.79
C MET A 337 2.86 -23.71 12.51
N PRO A 338 3.62 -22.68 12.14
CA PRO A 338 3.50 -22.04 10.81
C PRO A 338 3.67 -23.10 9.70
N CYS A 339 2.88 -22.95 8.63
CA CYS A 339 2.92 -23.93 7.54
C CYS A 339 2.40 -23.33 6.22
N LYS A 340 2.68 -24.04 5.13
CA LYS A 340 2.15 -23.76 3.82
C LYS A 340 1.19 -24.86 3.37
N ILE A 341 0.02 -24.45 2.87
CA ILE A 341 -0.94 -25.32 2.19
C ILE A 341 -0.89 -25.06 0.70
N GLN A 342 -0.82 -26.11 -0.11
CA GLN A 342 -1.07 -26.04 -1.53
C GLN A 342 -2.34 -26.87 -1.86
N LEU A 343 -3.22 -26.28 -2.67
CA LEU A 343 -4.49 -26.86 -3.09
C LEU A 343 -4.46 -27.09 -4.60
N ILE A 344 -4.59 -28.34 -5.02
CA ILE A 344 -4.60 -28.73 -6.44
C ILE A 344 -5.97 -29.31 -6.76
N GLY A 345 -6.66 -28.74 -7.73
CA GLY A 345 -7.93 -29.25 -8.20
C GLY A 345 -7.80 -30.62 -8.88
N LEU A 346 -8.76 -31.51 -8.69
CA LEU A 346 -8.79 -32.85 -9.28
C LEU A 346 -9.98 -33.02 -10.20
N GLY A 347 -9.78 -33.79 -11.29
CA GLY A 347 -10.81 -34.04 -12.27
C GLY A 347 -11.28 -32.75 -12.95
N GLU A 348 -12.57 -32.44 -12.81
CA GLU A 348 -13.17 -31.20 -13.36
C GLU A 348 -12.99 -29.98 -12.45
N THR A 349 -12.44 -30.14 -11.24
CA THR A 349 -12.20 -29.06 -10.30
C THR A 349 -10.94 -28.31 -10.68
N SER A 350 -11.05 -27.03 -10.97
CA SER A 350 -9.89 -26.15 -11.23
C SER A 350 -9.12 -25.85 -9.96
N ASP A 351 -7.84 -25.50 -10.11
CA ASP A 351 -7.05 -24.94 -9.00
C ASP A 351 -7.73 -23.67 -8.47
N PRO A 352 -7.81 -23.51 -7.13
CA PRO A 352 -8.40 -22.31 -6.55
C PRO A 352 -7.52 -21.09 -6.80
N GLN A 353 -8.17 -19.93 -6.89
CA GLN A 353 -7.51 -18.63 -6.98
C GLN A 353 -7.79 -17.87 -5.68
N LEU A 354 -7.03 -18.16 -4.63
CA LEU A 354 -7.25 -17.63 -3.29
C LEU A 354 -6.84 -16.17 -3.12
N GLY A 355 -6.06 -15.64 -4.04
CA GLY A 355 -5.60 -14.26 -4.01
C GLY A 355 -4.43 -14.00 -4.95
N PRO A 356 -3.91 -12.78 -4.98
CA PRO A 356 -2.76 -12.41 -5.81
C PRO A 356 -1.46 -13.06 -5.30
N VAL A 357 -0.44 -13.06 -6.17
CA VAL A 357 0.85 -13.76 -5.94
C VAL A 357 1.70 -13.22 -4.79
N ASP A 358 1.33 -12.10 -4.24
CA ASP A 358 2.09 -11.34 -3.24
C ASP A 358 1.48 -11.39 -1.83
N ARG A 359 0.61 -12.35 -1.55
CA ARG A 359 -0.02 -12.55 -0.24
C ARG A 359 0.41 -13.84 0.43
N ALA A 360 0.40 -13.84 1.77
CA ALA A 360 0.53 -15.06 2.57
C ALA A 360 -0.82 -15.78 2.66
N HIS A 361 -1.85 -15.12 3.13
CA HIS A 361 -3.19 -15.66 3.32
C HIS A 361 -3.95 -15.73 1.99
N GLY A 362 -3.47 -16.54 1.06
CA GLY A 362 -4.03 -16.77 -0.26
C GLY A 362 -3.19 -16.18 -1.40
N CYS A 363 -2.34 -17.02 -1.97
CA CYS A 363 -1.46 -16.73 -3.11
C CYS A 363 -1.73 -17.76 -4.20
N ASN A 364 -2.50 -17.40 -5.24
CA ASN A 364 -2.99 -18.37 -6.23
C ASN A 364 -3.67 -19.56 -5.53
N ASN A 365 -3.12 -20.76 -5.68
CA ASN A 365 -3.59 -22.00 -5.03
C ASN A 365 -2.84 -22.35 -3.75
N GLN A 366 -2.18 -21.39 -3.12
CA GLN A 366 -1.40 -21.58 -1.90
C GLN A 366 -1.92 -20.69 -0.76
N TYR A 367 -1.68 -21.12 0.47
CA TYR A 367 -1.98 -20.38 1.68
C TYR A 367 -0.85 -20.60 2.69
N HIS A 368 -0.23 -19.53 3.14
CA HIS A 368 0.77 -19.56 4.21
C HIS A 368 0.10 -19.11 5.50
N SER A 369 0.35 -19.82 6.57
CA SER A 369 -0.21 -19.50 7.89
C SER A 369 0.90 -19.31 8.91
N GLU A 370 0.76 -18.28 9.73
CA GLU A 370 1.59 -18.01 10.91
C GLU A 370 1.29 -18.97 12.07
N THR A 371 0.15 -19.66 12.00
CA THR A 371 -0.28 -20.64 13.00
C THR A 371 -0.60 -21.98 12.36
N GLY A 372 -0.79 -23.02 13.16
CA GLY A 372 -1.28 -24.32 12.67
C GLY A 372 -2.81 -24.39 12.56
N THR A 373 -3.55 -23.44 13.11
CA THR A 373 -5.03 -23.47 13.20
C THR A 373 -5.62 -22.30 12.43
N PHE A 374 -6.31 -22.58 11.32
CA PHE A 374 -6.92 -21.58 10.42
C PHE A 374 -7.99 -22.21 9.53
N SER A 375 -8.74 -21.36 8.80
CA SER A 375 -9.77 -21.80 7.84
C SER A 375 -9.50 -21.22 6.45
N ILE A 376 -9.73 -22.03 5.42
CA ILE A 376 -9.70 -21.59 4.03
C ILE A 376 -11.10 -21.78 3.42
N ALA A 377 -11.74 -20.68 3.03
CA ALA A 377 -12.97 -20.73 2.24
C ALA A 377 -12.62 -21.17 0.81
N LEU A 378 -13.33 -22.17 0.29
CA LEU A 378 -13.00 -22.86 -0.95
C LEU A 378 -14.26 -23.30 -1.67
N ASN A 379 -14.30 -23.16 -3.00
CA ASN A 379 -15.42 -23.65 -3.77
C ASN A 379 -15.58 -25.17 -3.62
N PRO A 380 -16.80 -25.69 -3.66
CA PRO A 380 -17.04 -27.14 -3.64
C PRO A 380 -16.28 -27.83 -4.80
N GLY A 381 -15.71 -29.00 -4.50
CA GLY A 381 -14.92 -29.75 -5.50
C GLY A 381 -14.02 -30.80 -4.85
N SER A 382 -13.25 -31.48 -5.69
CA SER A 382 -12.24 -32.45 -5.24
C SER A 382 -10.84 -31.84 -5.33
N TYR A 383 -10.08 -31.95 -4.26
CA TYR A 383 -8.78 -31.31 -4.12
C TYR A 383 -7.74 -32.27 -3.56
N ARG A 384 -6.51 -32.14 -4.03
CA ARG A 384 -5.33 -32.66 -3.37
C ARG A 384 -4.74 -31.54 -2.51
N ILE A 385 -4.70 -31.77 -1.22
CA ILE A 385 -4.12 -30.87 -0.22
C ILE A 385 -2.69 -31.34 0.05
N ILE A 386 -1.71 -30.42 -0.08
CA ILE A 386 -0.32 -30.67 0.28
C ILE A 386 0.04 -29.69 1.39
N VAL A 387 0.56 -30.21 2.50
CA VAL A 387 1.01 -29.44 3.67
C VAL A 387 2.53 -29.53 3.76
N THR A 388 3.20 -28.41 3.87
CA THR A 388 4.68 -28.32 3.98
C THR A 388 5.11 -27.29 5.03
N ARG A 389 6.37 -27.40 5.47
CA ARG A 389 7.06 -26.41 6.30
C ARG A 389 8.56 -26.41 5.98
N GLY A 390 8.91 -25.83 4.82
CA GLY A 390 10.31 -25.77 4.38
C GLY A 390 10.95 -27.14 4.20
N ILE A 391 12.29 -27.16 4.03
CA ILE A 391 13.05 -28.35 3.60
C ILE A 391 13.46 -29.27 4.75
N GLU A 392 13.26 -28.88 6.01
CA GLU A 392 13.67 -29.66 7.17
C GLU A 392 12.60 -30.65 7.64
N PHE A 393 11.37 -30.42 7.20
CA PHE A 393 10.19 -31.21 7.59
C PHE A 393 9.76 -32.15 6.47
N ASP A 394 9.10 -33.25 6.82
CA ASP A 394 8.36 -34.03 5.87
C ASP A 394 7.19 -33.23 5.31
N HIS A 395 6.48 -33.80 4.36
CA HIS A 395 5.25 -33.23 3.84
C HIS A 395 4.08 -34.21 4.01
N PHE A 396 2.87 -33.67 4.04
CA PHE A 396 1.68 -34.49 4.05
C PHE A 396 0.81 -34.17 2.83
N ALA A 397 0.28 -35.21 2.18
CA ALA A 397 -0.62 -35.05 1.05
C ALA A 397 -1.86 -35.93 1.21
N LYS A 398 -3.05 -35.37 0.94
CA LYS A 398 -4.32 -36.08 0.99
C LYS A 398 -5.30 -35.52 -0.02
N GLU A 399 -6.07 -36.41 -0.64
CA GLU A 399 -7.19 -36.04 -1.49
C GLU A 399 -8.47 -35.96 -0.65
N ILE A 400 -9.28 -34.95 -0.93
CA ILE A 400 -10.58 -34.72 -0.27
C ILE A 400 -11.62 -34.31 -1.30
N THR A 401 -12.89 -34.43 -0.93
CA THR A 401 -14.01 -33.80 -1.63
C THR A 401 -14.73 -32.89 -0.67
N LEU A 402 -14.94 -31.63 -1.06
CA LEU A 402 -15.66 -30.61 -0.31
C LEU A 402 -17.03 -30.40 -0.93
N SER A 403 -18.08 -30.61 -0.16
CA SER A 403 -19.46 -30.41 -0.59
C SER A 403 -19.90 -28.95 -0.46
N PRO A 404 -20.97 -28.52 -1.17
CA PRO A 404 -21.55 -27.20 -0.99
C PRO A 404 -21.96 -26.92 0.47
N GLN A 405 -21.54 -25.75 1.00
CA GLN A 405 -21.85 -25.28 2.36
C GLN A 405 -21.26 -26.17 3.47
N GLU A 406 -20.34 -27.05 3.15
CA GLU A 406 -19.66 -27.92 4.11
C GLU A 406 -18.52 -27.17 4.83
N THR A 407 -18.35 -27.45 6.10
CA THR A 407 -17.13 -27.18 6.86
C THR A 407 -16.41 -28.49 7.10
N LEU A 408 -15.32 -28.74 6.38
CA LEU A 408 -14.56 -29.99 6.43
C LEU A 408 -13.37 -29.84 7.40
N PRO A 409 -13.30 -30.60 8.50
CA PRO A 409 -12.12 -30.62 9.34
C PRO A 409 -10.96 -31.36 8.69
N PHE A 410 -9.76 -30.79 8.75
CA PHE A 410 -8.54 -31.38 8.22
C PHE A 410 -7.41 -31.24 9.25
N SER A 411 -6.88 -32.37 9.72
CA SER A 411 -5.79 -32.37 10.72
C SER A 411 -4.64 -33.24 10.24
N THR A 412 -3.42 -32.78 10.49
CA THR A 412 -2.20 -33.56 10.25
C THR A 412 -1.04 -33.08 11.12
N LYS A 413 0.01 -33.91 11.19
CA LYS A 413 1.28 -33.59 11.85
C LYS A 413 2.40 -33.59 10.83
N LEU A 414 3.31 -32.63 10.94
CA LEU A 414 4.56 -32.62 10.21
C LEU A 414 5.70 -33.00 11.16
N LYS A 415 6.60 -33.83 10.65
CA LYS A 415 7.75 -34.30 11.39
C LYS A 415 9.04 -33.68 10.83
N ARG A 416 9.91 -33.23 11.74
CA ARG A 416 11.25 -32.80 11.34
C ARG A 416 12.10 -34.02 11.00
N THR A 417 12.54 -34.13 9.76
CA THR A 417 13.27 -35.29 9.23
C THR A 417 14.75 -34.99 9.00
N VAL A 418 15.14 -33.72 8.91
CA VAL A 418 16.52 -33.30 8.74
C VAL A 418 17.07 -32.79 10.08
N ASN A 419 18.19 -33.35 10.51
CA ASN A 419 18.88 -32.88 11.71
C ASN A 419 19.77 -31.67 11.38
N THR A 420 19.30 -30.49 11.72
CA THR A 420 20.00 -29.21 11.53
C THR A 420 20.46 -28.61 12.86
N LYS A 421 20.66 -29.42 13.90
CA LYS A 421 21.15 -28.94 15.20
C LYS A 421 22.49 -28.22 15.05
N GLY A 422 22.55 -26.96 15.47
CA GLY A 422 23.71 -26.08 15.34
C GLY A 422 23.80 -25.29 14.04
N TRP A 423 22.75 -25.38 13.20
CA TRP A 423 22.55 -24.58 12.00
C TRP A 423 21.32 -23.72 12.15
N VAL A 424 21.29 -22.63 11.42
CA VAL A 424 20.16 -21.69 11.35
C VAL A 424 19.76 -21.51 9.89
N SER A 425 18.50 -21.69 9.59
CA SER A 425 17.94 -21.41 8.26
C SER A 425 17.81 -19.90 8.07
N THR A 426 18.36 -19.36 6.98
CA THR A 426 18.45 -17.91 6.78
C THR A 426 18.06 -17.47 5.38
N ASP A 427 17.46 -16.27 5.29
CA ASP A 427 17.30 -15.51 4.05
C ASP A 427 17.91 -14.11 4.24
N PHE A 428 18.99 -13.81 3.53
CA PHE A 428 19.75 -12.56 3.67
C PHE A 428 19.37 -11.49 2.62
N HIS A 429 18.38 -11.76 1.78
CA HIS A 429 17.95 -10.80 0.77
C HIS A 429 16.44 -10.90 0.51
N ASN A 430 15.69 -10.05 1.16
CA ASN A 430 14.22 -10.04 1.11
C ASN A 430 13.68 -8.62 1.15
N HIS A 431 12.47 -8.44 0.61
CA HIS A 431 11.79 -7.15 0.51
C HIS A 431 10.32 -7.27 0.88
N SER A 432 9.77 -6.18 1.38
CA SER A 432 8.35 -5.98 1.61
C SER A 432 7.90 -4.60 1.12
N THR A 433 6.68 -4.16 1.37
CA THR A 433 6.15 -2.89 0.87
C THR A 433 6.96 -1.63 1.20
N PRO A 434 7.72 -1.53 2.29
CA PRO A 434 8.67 -0.43 2.48
C PRO A 434 9.75 -0.29 1.41
N SER A 435 9.96 -1.33 0.60
CA SER A 435 10.80 -1.29 -0.61
C SER A 435 10.06 -0.76 -1.80
N GLY A 436 10.10 0.34 -2.24
CA GLY A 436 9.34 1.00 -3.29
C GLY A 436 8.98 0.26 -4.59
N ASP A 437 9.49 -0.91 -4.82
CA ASP A 437 9.20 -1.77 -5.97
C ASP A 437 8.52 -3.09 -5.58
N ASN A 438 8.14 -3.26 -4.32
CA ASN A 438 7.50 -4.47 -3.81
C ASN A 438 6.05 -4.19 -3.39
N VAL A 439 5.18 -5.17 -3.60
CA VAL A 439 3.76 -5.14 -3.22
C VAL A 439 3.39 -6.27 -2.25
N CYS A 440 4.38 -7.03 -1.77
CA CYS A 440 4.18 -7.99 -0.70
C CYS A 440 4.19 -7.25 0.64
N GLY A 441 3.09 -7.29 1.37
CA GLY A 441 2.97 -6.68 2.70
C GLY A 441 4.03 -7.19 3.66
N THR A 442 4.43 -6.37 4.63
CA THR A 442 5.47 -6.77 5.60
C THR A 442 5.04 -8.01 6.40
N ASN A 443 3.79 -8.05 6.88
CA ASN A 443 3.25 -9.22 7.58
C ASN A 443 3.20 -10.45 6.66
N ASP A 444 2.77 -10.30 5.41
CA ASP A 444 2.76 -11.38 4.43
C ASP A 444 4.17 -11.95 4.19
N ARG A 445 5.19 -11.09 4.09
CA ARG A 445 6.59 -11.52 3.93
C ARG A 445 7.06 -12.33 5.13
N ILE A 446 6.81 -11.86 6.34
CA ILE A 446 7.21 -12.54 7.57
C ILE A 446 6.51 -13.90 7.71
N ILE A 447 5.22 -13.96 7.40
CA ILE A 447 4.44 -15.21 7.40
C ILE A 447 5.00 -16.21 6.36
N ASN A 448 5.33 -15.75 5.16
CA ASN A 448 5.94 -16.61 4.14
C ASN A 448 7.25 -17.24 4.65
N LEU A 449 8.13 -16.43 5.24
CA LEU A 449 9.42 -16.90 5.78
C LEU A 449 9.21 -17.91 6.92
N ALA A 450 8.31 -17.60 7.86
CA ALA A 450 8.01 -18.49 8.98
C ALA A 450 7.40 -19.82 8.52
N ALA A 451 6.51 -19.79 7.51
CA ALA A 451 5.89 -20.99 6.95
C ALA A 451 6.90 -21.89 6.20
N GLU A 452 8.01 -21.33 5.70
CA GLU A 452 9.14 -22.06 5.10
C GLU A 452 10.25 -22.37 6.10
N HIS A 453 10.01 -22.14 7.40
CA HIS A 453 10.98 -22.36 8.48
C HIS A 453 12.30 -21.59 8.29
N ILE A 454 12.21 -20.35 7.83
CA ILE A 454 13.35 -19.44 7.87
C ILE A 454 13.45 -18.86 9.28
N GLU A 455 14.53 -19.19 9.99
CA GLU A 455 14.72 -18.86 11.41
C GLU A 455 15.35 -17.47 11.62
N PHE A 456 16.04 -16.95 10.61
CA PHE A 456 16.67 -15.62 10.65
C PHE A 456 16.60 -14.92 9.30
N ALA A 457 16.04 -13.71 9.30
CA ALA A 457 16.01 -12.85 8.13
C ALA A 457 16.22 -11.39 8.53
N PRO A 458 17.37 -10.76 8.17
CA PRO A 458 17.53 -9.31 8.30
C PRO A 458 16.58 -8.60 7.35
N THR A 459 16.14 -7.39 7.67
CA THR A 459 15.47 -6.55 6.70
C THR A 459 16.48 -6.02 5.68
N THR A 460 16.11 -6.04 4.41
CA THR A 460 16.99 -5.56 3.33
C THR A 460 16.21 -4.72 2.32
N GLU A 461 15.37 -3.80 2.83
CA GLU A 461 14.56 -2.92 2.01
C GLU A 461 15.44 -1.98 1.16
N HIS A 462 14.98 -1.63 -0.04
CA HIS A 462 15.71 -0.73 -0.95
C HIS A 462 15.89 0.66 -0.36
N ASN A 463 17.16 1.04 -0.14
CA ASN A 463 17.57 2.37 0.30
C ASN A 463 16.86 2.89 1.55
N ARG A 464 16.27 2.00 2.36
CA ARG A 464 15.55 2.35 3.58
C ARG A 464 15.91 1.37 4.69
N VAL A 465 16.25 1.89 5.86
CA VAL A 465 16.43 1.07 7.06
C VAL A 465 15.07 0.86 7.70
N TYR A 466 14.64 -0.39 7.82
CA TYR A 466 13.35 -0.75 8.39
C TYR A 466 13.49 -1.85 9.45
N ASP A 467 12.59 -1.91 10.42
CA ASP A 467 12.63 -2.89 11.49
C ASP A 467 11.37 -3.78 11.45
N TRP A 468 11.56 -5.08 11.30
CA TRP A 468 10.46 -6.05 11.31
C TRP A 468 10.08 -6.55 12.71
N GLN A 469 10.85 -6.21 13.76
CA GLN A 469 10.57 -6.74 15.09
C GLN A 469 9.14 -6.43 15.58
N PRO A 470 8.59 -5.20 15.42
CA PRO A 470 7.20 -4.92 15.81
C PRO A 470 6.18 -5.82 15.12
N HIS A 471 6.38 -6.14 13.85
CA HIS A 471 5.52 -7.03 13.06
C HIS A 471 5.60 -8.48 13.53
N ILE A 472 6.82 -8.96 13.83
CA ILE A 472 7.06 -10.30 14.37
C ILE A 472 6.36 -10.47 15.73
N ASP A 473 6.42 -9.43 16.56
CA ASP A 473 5.76 -9.41 17.88
C ASP A 473 4.23 -9.43 17.74
N GLU A 474 3.67 -8.63 16.84
CA GLU A 474 2.23 -8.60 16.53
C GLU A 474 1.73 -9.97 16.03
N LEU A 475 2.47 -10.59 15.11
CA LEU A 475 2.18 -11.91 14.56
C LEU A 475 2.47 -13.05 15.55
N LYS A 476 3.07 -12.77 16.73
CA LYS A 476 3.48 -13.76 17.74
C LYS A 476 4.47 -14.80 17.22
N LEU A 477 5.32 -14.42 16.27
CA LEU A 477 6.29 -15.29 15.61
C LEU A 477 7.70 -15.23 16.21
N THR A 478 7.89 -14.64 17.38
CA THR A 478 9.20 -14.46 18.06
C THR A 478 9.95 -15.77 18.35
N LYS A 479 9.26 -16.91 18.36
CA LYS A 479 9.88 -18.23 18.50
C LYS A 479 10.25 -18.89 17.18
N GLU A 480 9.72 -18.36 16.08
CA GLU A 480 9.82 -18.95 14.74
C GLU A 480 10.84 -18.23 13.88
N ILE A 481 10.90 -16.90 13.99
CA ILE A 481 11.82 -16.07 13.19
C ILE A 481 12.40 -14.95 14.03
N SER A 482 13.68 -14.68 13.81
CA SER A 482 14.42 -13.52 14.34
C SER A 482 14.87 -12.61 13.22
N THR A 483 15.04 -11.34 13.51
CA THR A 483 15.43 -10.31 12.55
C THR A 483 16.44 -9.34 13.12
N VAL A 484 17.07 -8.57 12.26
CA VAL A 484 17.79 -7.34 12.60
C VAL A 484 17.55 -6.31 11.50
N PRO A 485 17.42 -5.02 11.83
CA PRO A 485 17.30 -3.99 10.81
C PRO A 485 18.54 -3.92 9.92
N GLY A 486 18.32 -3.79 8.63
CA GLY A 486 19.37 -3.66 7.63
C GLY A 486 18.88 -2.86 6.43
N ILE A 487 19.54 -3.01 5.31
CA ILE A 487 19.29 -2.29 4.08
C ILE A 487 19.81 -3.04 2.87
N GLU A 488 19.16 -2.89 1.72
CA GLU A 488 19.81 -3.01 0.43
C GLU A 488 20.11 -1.62 -0.13
N LEU A 489 21.39 -1.23 -0.11
CA LEU A 489 21.82 0.04 -0.72
C LEU A 489 21.89 -0.12 -2.24
N THR A 490 20.91 0.47 -2.92
CA THR A 490 20.58 0.21 -4.32
C THR A 490 20.74 1.46 -5.18
N GLY A 491 21.34 1.29 -6.37
CA GLY A 491 21.46 2.32 -7.40
C GLY A 491 21.94 1.75 -8.73
N SER A 492 22.22 2.60 -9.71
CA SER A 492 22.76 2.16 -11.00
C SER A 492 24.18 1.65 -10.82
N GLY A 493 24.36 0.34 -10.67
CA GLY A 493 25.65 -0.31 -10.54
C GLY A 493 25.65 -1.42 -9.52
N ALA A 494 26.13 -1.20 -8.32
CA ALA A 494 26.19 -2.22 -7.30
C ALA A 494 25.01 -2.15 -6.33
N HIS A 495 24.46 -3.29 -5.99
CA HIS A 495 23.53 -3.45 -4.88
C HIS A 495 24.23 -4.20 -3.74
N LEU A 496 24.15 -3.66 -2.55
CA LEU A 496 24.82 -4.19 -1.37
C LEU A 496 23.86 -4.30 -0.20
N ASN A 497 23.70 -5.48 0.35
CA ASN A 497 23.02 -5.66 1.63
C ASN A 497 23.98 -5.40 2.79
N ALA A 498 23.48 -4.75 3.83
CA ALA A 498 24.21 -4.57 5.07
C ALA A 498 23.29 -4.64 6.30
N PHE A 499 23.74 -5.35 7.33
CA PHE A 499 23.08 -5.44 8.62
C PHE A 499 24.07 -5.80 9.74
N PRO A 500 23.79 -5.50 11.02
CA PRO A 500 22.68 -4.65 11.50
C PRO A 500 22.93 -3.17 11.21
N ILE A 501 21.84 -2.41 10.98
CA ILE A 501 21.86 -0.95 10.89
C ILE A 501 20.75 -0.42 11.79
N THR A 502 21.07 0.48 12.70
CA THR A 502 20.05 1.11 13.56
C THR A 502 19.24 2.12 12.76
N PRO A 503 17.91 2.02 12.71
CA PRO A 503 17.07 3.03 12.10
C PRO A 503 17.23 4.39 12.79
N SER A 504 17.17 5.46 12.00
CA SER A 504 17.04 6.84 12.50
C SER A 504 15.69 7.39 12.05
N PRO A 505 14.61 7.15 12.82
CA PRO A 505 13.26 7.56 12.46
C PRO A 505 13.17 9.04 12.11
N TYR A 506 12.25 9.38 11.19
CA TYR A 506 11.95 10.74 10.76
C TYR A 506 13.09 11.47 10.03
N LEU A 507 14.15 10.75 9.65
CA LEU A 507 15.15 11.22 8.68
C LEU A 507 14.90 10.55 7.32
N GLN A 508 15.43 11.16 6.25
CA GLN A 508 15.33 10.60 4.91
C GLN A 508 15.81 9.15 4.90
N ASP A 509 14.99 8.24 4.37
CA ASP A 509 15.28 6.81 4.27
C ASP A 509 15.58 6.13 5.63
N ASN A 510 15.01 6.65 6.72
CA ASN A 510 15.30 6.26 8.11
C ASN A 510 16.81 6.28 8.46
N GLY A 511 17.52 7.29 7.92
CA GLY A 511 18.94 7.48 8.19
C GLY A 511 19.87 6.55 7.39
N SER A 512 19.42 5.99 6.29
CA SER A 512 20.24 5.19 5.38
C SER A 512 21.49 5.93 4.92
N PRO A 513 22.64 5.24 4.70
CA PRO A 513 23.73 5.81 3.95
C PRO A 513 23.30 6.22 2.54
N LYS A 514 23.85 7.32 2.04
CA LYS A 514 23.58 7.77 0.68
C LYS A 514 24.32 6.90 -0.33
N TRP A 515 23.59 6.38 -1.32
CA TRP A 515 24.18 5.66 -2.43
C TRP A 515 25.05 6.57 -3.30
N VAL A 516 26.21 6.06 -3.73
CA VAL A 516 27.10 6.70 -4.69
C VAL A 516 27.47 5.74 -5.81
N LYS A 517 27.98 6.25 -6.94
CA LYS A 517 28.26 5.43 -8.12
C LYS A 517 29.40 4.42 -7.92
N ASP A 518 30.39 4.67 -7.03
CA ASP A 518 31.48 3.76 -6.76
C ASP A 518 31.08 2.70 -5.70
N PRO A 519 31.02 1.41 -6.04
CA PRO A 519 30.61 0.35 -5.12
C PRO A 519 31.56 0.19 -3.92
N ARG A 520 32.84 0.52 -4.07
CA ARG A 520 33.81 0.48 -2.96
C ARG A 520 33.49 1.53 -1.91
N ILE A 521 33.10 2.74 -2.36
CA ILE A 521 32.68 3.81 -1.44
C ILE A 521 31.38 3.42 -0.76
N ASN A 522 30.43 2.80 -1.45
CA ASN A 522 29.20 2.29 -0.86
C ASN A 522 29.49 1.26 0.24
N ALA A 523 30.39 0.30 -0.01
CA ALA A 523 30.79 -0.69 0.99
C ALA A 523 31.48 -0.04 2.20
N ILE A 524 32.32 0.96 1.99
CA ILE A 524 32.96 1.74 3.07
C ILE A 524 31.92 2.50 3.89
N ASN A 525 31.00 3.20 3.21
CA ASN A 525 29.94 3.96 3.86
C ASN A 525 29.03 3.04 4.71
N LEU A 526 28.65 1.89 4.16
CA LEU A 526 27.88 0.87 4.89
C LEU A 526 28.65 0.35 6.11
N ARG A 527 29.92 0.02 5.95
CA ARG A 527 30.77 -0.48 7.05
C ARG A 527 30.89 0.53 8.18
N ASP A 528 31.14 1.80 7.85
CA ASP A 528 31.48 2.85 8.81
C ASP A 528 30.26 3.60 9.34
N HIS A 529 29.06 3.33 8.80
CA HIS A 529 27.83 3.99 9.19
C HIS A 529 27.55 3.80 10.69
N HIS A 530 27.24 4.89 11.41
CA HIS A 530 27.06 4.92 12.87
C HIS A 530 28.24 4.33 13.69
N GLY A 531 29.47 4.30 13.13
CA GLY A 531 30.68 3.88 13.85
C GLY A 531 30.83 2.38 14.11
N HIS A 532 29.99 1.53 13.56
CA HIS A 532 30.00 0.07 13.76
C HIS A 532 30.98 -0.67 12.84
N LYS A 533 32.27 -0.38 12.95
CA LYS A 533 33.31 -0.85 12.00
C LYS A 533 33.56 -2.37 11.93
N LYS A 534 33.18 -3.16 12.92
CA LYS A 534 33.62 -4.57 13.02
C LYS A 534 32.51 -5.62 13.09
N SER A 535 31.26 -5.25 13.23
CA SER A 535 30.17 -6.20 13.48
C SER A 535 29.07 -6.19 12.41
N ARG A 536 29.36 -5.57 11.27
CA ARG A 536 28.38 -5.46 10.19
C ARG A 536 28.66 -6.47 9.11
N TRP A 537 27.64 -7.25 8.76
CA TRP A 537 27.65 -8.09 7.57
C TRP A 537 27.38 -7.21 6.34
N ILE A 538 28.17 -7.41 5.29
CA ILE A 538 27.98 -6.74 4.00
C ILE A 538 28.16 -7.79 2.93
N HIS A 539 27.20 -7.92 2.01
CA HIS A 539 27.36 -8.77 0.85
C HIS A 539 26.88 -8.10 -0.43
N ILE A 540 27.39 -8.57 -1.55
CA ILE A 540 27.07 -8.10 -2.89
C ILE A 540 25.89 -8.91 -3.39
N ASN A 541 24.81 -8.22 -3.80
CA ASN A 541 23.62 -8.85 -4.35
C ASN A 541 23.77 -9.11 -5.84
N HIS A 542 23.18 -10.24 -6.33
CA HIS A 542 23.06 -10.60 -7.76
C HIS A 542 24.22 -10.04 -8.62
N PRO A 543 25.49 -10.42 -8.34
CA PRO A 543 26.69 -9.82 -8.97
C PRO A 543 26.80 -10.11 -10.47
N ASP A 544 26.06 -11.08 -10.97
CA ASP A 544 25.97 -11.51 -12.36
C ASP A 544 24.98 -10.69 -13.20
N MET A 545 24.20 -9.80 -12.59
CA MET A 545 23.33 -8.91 -13.35
C MET A 545 24.12 -7.94 -14.21
N VAL A 546 23.82 -7.93 -15.51
CA VAL A 546 24.43 -7.00 -16.48
C VAL A 546 24.26 -5.56 -16.00
N GLY A 547 25.36 -4.81 -15.94
CA GLY A 547 25.39 -3.40 -15.52
C GLY A 547 25.63 -3.18 -14.02
N ASN A 548 25.62 -4.21 -13.17
CA ASN A 548 25.95 -4.06 -11.75
C ASN A 548 27.45 -3.94 -11.49
N PHE A 549 28.29 -4.75 -12.18
CA PHE A 549 29.74 -4.79 -11.95
C PHE A 549 30.58 -4.84 -13.24
N ASN A 550 29.98 -5.05 -14.43
CA ASN A 550 30.72 -5.40 -15.65
C ASN A 550 31.50 -4.25 -16.31
N ASP A 551 31.27 -3.00 -15.94
CA ASP A 551 31.89 -1.84 -16.61
C ASP A 551 32.80 -1.01 -15.69
N ARG A 552 33.44 -1.64 -14.68
CA ARG A 552 34.15 -0.85 -13.66
C ARG A 552 35.43 -1.48 -13.17
#